data_71122153d8909b9fb7dc01a282d69d11
#
_entry.id   71122153d8909b9fb7dc01a282d69d11
#
_cell.length_a   1.000
_cell.length_b   1.000
_cell.length_c   1.000
_cell.angle_alpha   90.00
_cell.angle_beta   90.00
_cell.angle_gamma   90.00
#
_symmetry.space_group_name_H-M   'P 1'
#
loop_
_entity.id
_entity.type
_entity.pdbx_description
1 polymer ?
#
loop_
_entity_poly.entity_id
_entity_poly.type
_entity_poly.pdbx_seq_one_letter_code
_entity_poly.pdbx_strand_id
1 'polypeptide(L)'
;TSYPDPYYYDWKNESGSKVGIISYKSLFLANESDFSDHLNKSLRKIGLSPKTALISTLKNANIQRNLVEKFKKEKIEILITTTSFDSSLKKTSKDEINKFNLFEELNLPVLQILTSNRNKKEWNKSSIGMNSLDLLMQIIIPEFDGRIITIPCAFKETVSINENICCEISNYKFDQKGINWLVQLVSNYIKLKKLKNKDKKITIVISNYPVKNSRIGNGVGLNTPKSIINILNWFKDEGYLISDEDLPKSSRELMSMLIKTRTNDPLSMNNQPLDYLSLNDYELYWNKI
;
A
#
# COMPACT_ATOMS: atom_id res chain seq x y z
N THR A 1 -18.68 -19.40 25.00
CA THR A 1 -18.62 -19.88 23.60
C THR A 1 -17.34 -19.36 22.95
N SER A 2 -16.40 -20.29 22.65
CA SER A 2 -15.16 -19.93 21.97
C SER A 2 -15.45 -19.72 20.50
N TYR A 3 -15.13 -18.54 19.96
CA TYR A 3 -15.16 -18.30 18.53
C TYR A 3 -14.10 -19.16 17.81
N PRO A 4 -14.38 -19.69 16.60
CA PRO A 4 -13.37 -20.42 15.82
C PRO A 4 -12.18 -19.54 15.47
N ASP A 5 -11.06 -20.15 15.07
CA ASP A 5 -9.85 -19.43 14.67
C ASP A 5 -9.28 -20.05 13.39
N PRO A 6 -9.37 -19.37 12.25
CA PRO A 6 -9.89 -18.00 12.05
C PRO A 6 -11.41 -17.90 12.19
N TYR A 7 -11.89 -16.72 12.60
CA TYR A 7 -13.30 -16.38 12.62
C TYR A 7 -13.63 -15.46 11.45
N TYR A 8 -14.53 -15.92 10.57
CA TYR A 8 -14.93 -15.19 9.36
C TYR A 8 -16.10 -14.26 9.67
N TYR A 9 -15.80 -12.96 9.74
CA TYR A 9 -16.70 -11.93 10.22
C TYR A 9 -17.39 -11.20 9.09
N ASP A 10 -18.73 -11.04 9.17
CA ASP A 10 -19.56 -10.25 8.25
C ASP A 10 -19.39 -10.63 6.76
N TRP A 11 -19.15 -11.93 6.47
CA TRP A 11 -19.08 -12.42 5.10
C TRP A 11 -20.46 -12.48 4.47
N LYS A 12 -20.73 -11.60 3.53
CA LYS A 12 -21.96 -11.54 2.75
C LYS A 12 -21.71 -12.06 1.34
N ASN A 13 -22.73 -12.62 0.73
CA ASN A 13 -22.67 -12.99 -0.68
C ASN A 13 -22.99 -11.75 -1.52
N GLU A 14 -21.96 -10.98 -1.86
CA GLU A 14 -22.05 -9.71 -2.57
C GLU A 14 -21.36 -9.83 -3.92
N SER A 15 -21.88 -9.10 -4.91
CA SER A 15 -21.21 -8.88 -6.18
C SER A 15 -20.04 -7.91 -6.01
N GLY A 16 -19.08 -7.96 -6.94
CA GLY A 16 -17.94 -7.04 -6.96
C GLY A 16 -16.61 -7.73 -6.62
N SER A 17 -15.54 -6.97 -6.75
CA SER A 17 -14.19 -7.43 -6.44
C SER A 17 -14.01 -7.69 -4.96
N LYS A 18 -13.42 -8.83 -4.64
CA LYS A 18 -13.31 -9.29 -3.25
C LYS A 18 -12.01 -8.83 -2.60
N VAL A 19 -12.14 -8.23 -1.43
CA VAL A 19 -11.05 -7.69 -0.61
C VAL A 19 -10.93 -8.52 0.66
N GLY A 20 -9.83 -9.25 0.83
CA GLY A 20 -9.54 -9.97 2.07
C GLY A 20 -9.04 -9.00 3.14
N ILE A 21 -9.54 -9.13 4.35
CA ILE A 21 -9.10 -8.34 5.50
C ILE A 21 -8.70 -9.30 6.61
N ILE A 22 -7.48 -9.13 7.14
CA ILE A 22 -6.96 -9.91 8.26
C ILE A 22 -6.75 -8.98 9.44
N SER A 23 -7.42 -9.27 10.56
CA SER A 23 -7.32 -8.49 11.79
C SER A 23 -7.23 -9.39 13.02
N TYR A 24 -6.78 -8.82 14.15
CA TYR A 24 -6.75 -9.59 15.40
C TYR A 24 -8.15 -9.77 16.01
N LYS A 25 -8.43 -10.99 16.41
CA LYS A 25 -9.67 -11.36 17.11
C LYS A 25 -9.79 -10.67 18.48
N SER A 26 -8.66 -10.33 19.10
CA SER A 26 -8.64 -9.63 20.39
C SER A 26 -9.34 -8.27 20.32
N LEU A 27 -9.21 -7.54 19.23
CA LEU A 27 -9.88 -6.24 19.04
C LEU A 27 -11.41 -6.42 18.98
N PHE A 28 -11.87 -7.46 18.29
CA PHE A 28 -13.29 -7.79 18.22
C PHE A 28 -13.85 -8.19 19.60
N LEU A 29 -13.10 -9.03 20.35
CA LEU A 29 -13.49 -9.46 21.69
C LEU A 29 -13.50 -8.32 22.72
N ALA A 30 -12.66 -7.30 22.52
CA ALA A 30 -12.64 -6.09 23.33
C ALA A 30 -13.77 -5.10 22.97
N ASN A 31 -14.69 -5.49 22.09
CA ASN A 31 -15.76 -4.64 21.57
C ASN A 31 -15.23 -3.42 20.78
N GLU A 32 -14.05 -3.56 20.17
CA GLU A 32 -13.42 -2.58 19.29
C GLU A 32 -13.64 -2.92 17.80
N SER A 33 -14.82 -3.46 17.46
CA SER A 33 -15.17 -3.83 16.07
C SER A 33 -15.46 -2.63 15.17
N ASP A 34 -15.69 -1.45 15.74
CA ASP A 34 -16.04 -0.22 15.02
C ASP A 34 -15.15 0.07 13.82
N PHE A 35 -13.84 -0.16 13.96
CA PHE A 35 -12.89 0.04 12.86
C PHE A 35 -13.15 -0.94 11.70
N SER A 36 -13.29 -2.24 11.99
CA SER A 36 -13.55 -3.27 10.99
C SER A 36 -14.90 -3.08 10.32
N ASP A 37 -15.93 -2.71 11.07
CA ASP A 37 -17.26 -2.43 10.56
C ASP A 37 -17.26 -1.22 9.64
N HIS A 38 -16.58 -0.16 10.05
CA HIS A 38 -16.47 1.06 9.27
C HIS A 38 -15.69 0.83 7.96
N LEU A 39 -14.59 0.09 8.02
CA LEU A 39 -13.81 -0.29 6.83
C LEU A 39 -14.64 -1.14 5.88
N ASN A 40 -15.32 -2.19 6.37
CA ASN A 40 -16.20 -3.03 5.58
C ASN A 40 -17.30 -2.22 4.91
N LYS A 41 -17.95 -1.33 5.65
CA LYS A 41 -18.99 -0.42 5.14
C LYS A 41 -18.45 0.52 4.05
N SER A 42 -17.25 1.06 4.25
CA SER A 42 -16.63 1.98 3.30
C SER A 42 -16.22 1.29 1.99
N LEU A 43 -15.73 0.06 2.05
CA LEU A 43 -15.45 -0.76 0.87
C LEU A 43 -16.72 -1.10 0.10
N ARG A 44 -17.80 -1.52 0.80
CA ARG A 44 -19.09 -1.80 0.18
C ARG A 44 -19.68 -0.59 -0.53
N LYS A 45 -19.54 0.61 0.05
CA LYS A 45 -20.04 1.86 -0.53
C LYS A 45 -19.50 2.14 -1.94
N ILE A 46 -18.33 1.62 -2.27
CA ILE A 46 -17.72 1.76 -3.61
C ILE A 46 -17.84 0.47 -4.44
N GLY A 47 -18.71 -0.46 -4.06
CA GLY A 47 -19.00 -1.69 -4.80
C GLY A 47 -17.96 -2.81 -4.63
N LEU A 48 -17.14 -2.79 -3.59
CA LEU A 48 -16.23 -3.87 -3.25
C LEU A 48 -16.86 -4.81 -2.22
N SER A 49 -16.45 -6.09 -2.23
CA SER A 49 -16.94 -7.12 -1.32
C SER A 49 -15.87 -7.47 -0.27
N PRO A 50 -15.90 -6.89 0.94
CA PRO A 50 -14.95 -7.22 1.99
C PRO A 50 -15.20 -8.63 2.55
N LYS A 51 -14.10 -9.32 2.88
CA LYS A 51 -14.06 -10.66 3.45
C LYS A 51 -13.12 -10.64 4.65
N THR A 52 -13.64 -10.26 5.81
CA THR A 52 -12.86 -10.08 7.03
C THR A 52 -12.65 -11.41 7.76
N ALA A 53 -11.41 -11.73 8.05
CA ALA A 53 -10.98 -12.85 8.88
C ALA A 53 -10.32 -12.34 10.15
N LEU A 54 -10.85 -12.73 11.30
CA LEU A 54 -10.33 -12.40 12.62
C LEU A 54 -9.52 -13.60 13.15
N ILE A 55 -8.27 -13.35 13.52
CA ILE A 55 -7.30 -14.38 13.93
C ILE A 55 -6.70 -14.07 15.28
N SER A 56 -6.27 -15.11 16.00
CA SER A 56 -5.49 -14.93 17.23
C SER A 56 -4.03 -14.56 16.94
N THR A 57 -3.44 -15.17 15.90
CA THR A 57 -2.03 -14.99 15.54
C THR A 57 -1.76 -15.43 14.09
N LEU A 58 -0.76 -14.80 13.47
CA LEU A 58 -0.18 -15.28 12.20
C LEU A 58 0.87 -16.38 12.40
N LYS A 59 1.33 -16.65 13.63
CA LYS A 59 2.37 -17.64 13.93
C LYS A 59 1.87 -19.10 13.98
N ASN A 60 0.62 -19.35 13.60
CA ASN A 60 0.02 -20.68 13.58
C ASN A 60 -0.19 -21.17 12.14
N ALA A 61 0.49 -22.26 11.76
CA ALA A 61 0.45 -22.82 10.41
C ALA A 61 -0.97 -23.25 9.98
N ASN A 62 -1.79 -23.78 10.90
CA ASN A 62 -3.14 -24.21 10.57
C ASN A 62 -4.05 -23.02 10.27
N ILE A 63 -3.89 -21.91 11.02
CA ILE A 63 -4.61 -20.66 10.74
C ILE A 63 -4.22 -20.13 9.37
N GLN A 64 -2.92 -20.09 9.06
CA GLN A 64 -2.45 -19.62 7.77
C GLN A 64 -2.97 -20.48 6.60
N ARG A 65 -2.89 -21.82 6.71
CA ARG A 65 -3.41 -22.74 5.68
C ARG A 65 -4.92 -22.57 5.46
N ASN A 66 -5.68 -22.45 6.54
CA ASN A 66 -7.12 -22.22 6.47
C ASN A 66 -7.45 -20.90 5.75
N LEU A 67 -6.72 -19.81 6.07
CA LEU A 67 -6.87 -18.53 5.38
C LEU A 67 -6.55 -18.64 3.89
N VAL A 68 -5.45 -19.31 3.53
CA VAL A 68 -5.06 -19.52 2.12
C VAL A 68 -6.14 -20.25 1.36
N GLU A 69 -6.61 -21.39 1.89
CA GLU A 69 -7.66 -22.18 1.25
C GLU A 69 -8.94 -21.37 1.06
N LYS A 70 -9.38 -20.70 2.13
CA LYS A 70 -10.62 -19.93 2.10
C LYS A 70 -10.54 -18.72 1.17
N PHE A 71 -9.42 -17.99 1.19
CA PHE A 71 -9.24 -16.82 0.35
C PHE A 71 -9.05 -17.18 -1.14
N LYS A 72 -8.36 -18.29 -1.44
CA LYS A 72 -8.28 -18.82 -2.82
C LYS A 72 -9.66 -19.24 -3.33
N LYS A 73 -10.45 -19.94 -2.52
CA LYS A 73 -11.83 -20.35 -2.84
C LYS A 73 -12.73 -19.14 -3.13
N GLU A 74 -12.60 -18.08 -2.34
CA GLU A 74 -13.35 -16.85 -2.52
C GLU A 74 -12.81 -15.98 -3.67
N LYS A 75 -11.63 -16.26 -4.22
CA LYS A 75 -10.97 -15.48 -5.28
C LYS A 75 -10.71 -14.04 -4.82
N ILE A 76 -10.07 -13.88 -3.66
CA ILE A 76 -9.64 -12.57 -3.15
C ILE A 76 -8.67 -11.94 -4.15
N GLU A 77 -8.81 -10.66 -4.41
CA GLU A 77 -7.99 -9.92 -5.39
C GLU A 77 -6.89 -9.07 -4.74
N ILE A 78 -7.07 -8.65 -3.49
CA ILE A 78 -6.13 -7.84 -2.69
C ILE A 78 -6.35 -8.12 -1.21
N LEU A 79 -5.30 -7.99 -0.40
CA LEU A 79 -5.37 -8.14 1.05
C LEU A 79 -5.13 -6.81 1.75
N ILE A 80 -5.82 -6.65 2.87
CA ILE A 80 -5.60 -5.61 3.86
C ILE A 80 -5.31 -6.28 5.18
N THR A 81 -4.34 -5.82 5.95
CA THR A 81 -4.08 -6.34 7.28
C THR A 81 -3.78 -5.26 8.30
N THR A 82 -4.25 -5.47 9.53
CA THR A 82 -3.91 -4.66 10.71
C THR A 82 -2.94 -5.39 11.63
N THR A 83 -2.52 -6.62 11.26
CA THR A 83 -1.65 -7.42 12.12
C THR A 83 -0.22 -6.88 12.14
N SER A 84 0.38 -6.84 13.32
CA SER A 84 1.69 -6.20 13.53
C SER A 84 2.87 -7.17 13.37
N PHE A 85 2.67 -8.46 13.69
CA PHE A 85 3.75 -9.44 13.61
C PHE A 85 3.91 -10.00 12.19
N ASP A 86 5.13 -10.43 11.86
CA ASP A 86 5.43 -11.12 10.62
C ASP A 86 4.70 -12.48 10.52
N SER A 87 4.56 -12.98 9.32
CA SER A 87 3.88 -14.25 9.02
C SER A 87 4.79 -15.47 9.16
N SER A 88 6.11 -15.29 9.41
CA SER A 88 7.07 -16.39 9.51
C SER A 88 6.72 -17.36 10.63
N LEU A 89 6.68 -18.64 10.34
CA LEU A 89 6.47 -19.70 11.33
C LEU A 89 7.73 -19.93 12.16
N LYS A 90 7.57 -20.23 13.45
CA LYS A 90 8.71 -20.57 14.31
C LYS A 90 9.37 -21.86 13.81
N LYS A 91 10.72 -21.86 13.74
CA LYS A 91 11.49 -23.06 13.49
C LYS A 91 11.34 -24.01 14.68
N THR A 92 10.72 -25.17 14.46
CA THR A 92 10.82 -26.28 15.40
C THR A 92 12.07 -27.09 15.06
N SER A 93 12.84 -27.47 16.07
CA SER A 93 14.24 -27.90 16.02
C SER A 93 14.52 -29.24 15.30
N LYS A 94 13.63 -29.81 14.51
CA LYS A 94 13.87 -31.09 13.81
C LYS A 94 13.23 -31.24 12.42
N ASP A 95 12.42 -30.30 11.98
CA ASP A 95 11.77 -30.44 10.67
C ASP A 95 12.34 -29.42 9.67
N GLU A 96 12.42 -29.86 8.43
CA GLU A 96 12.71 -29.03 7.27
C GLU A 96 12.03 -27.66 7.39
N ILE A 97 12.76 -26.62 7.08
CA ILE A 97 12.31 -25.23 7.08
C ILE A 97 10.91 -25.20 6.46
N ASN A 98 9.89 -25.17 7.28
CA ASN A 98 8.51 -25.04 6.80
C ASN A 98 8.39 -23.61 6.25
N LYS A 99 8.74 -23.45 4.95
CA LYS A 99 8.77 -22.17 4.22
C LYS A 99 7.38 -21.65 3.91
N PHE A 100 6.33 -22.24 4.52
CA PHE A 100 4.98 -21.80 4.26
C PHE A 100 4.77 -20.38 4.77
N ASN A 101 4.44 -19.48 3.85
CA ASN A 101 4.08 -18.10 4.14
C ASN A 101 2.74 -17.78 3.46
N LEU A 102 1.76 -17.37 4.26
CA LEU A 102 0.43 -16.99 3.81
C LEU A 102 0.44 -16.01 2.62
N PHE A 103 1.27 -14.98 2.68
CA PHE A 103 1.28 -13.91 1.68
C PHE A 103 1.94 -14.37 0.37
N GLU A 104 3.00 -15.18 0.45
CA GLU A 104 3.62 -15.80 -0.72
C GLU A 104 2.66 -16.78 -1.41
N GLU A 105 1.96 -17.61 -0.62
CA GLU A 105 1.00 -18.59 -1.14
C GLU A 105 -0.22 -17.95 -1.82
N LEU A 106 -0.65 -16.79 -1.36
CA LEU A 106 -1.74 -16.04 -1.98
C LEU A 106 -1.29 -15.23 -3.19
N ASN A 107 -0.03 -14.79 -3.21
CA ASN A 107 0.56 -13.96 -4.29
C ASN A 107 -0.33 -12.76 -4.67
N LEU A 108 -0.75 -12.01 -3.66
CA LEU A 108 -1.62 -10.84 -3.80
C LEU A 108 -0.93 -9.61 -3.20
N PRO A 109 -1.24 -8.39 -3.66
CA PRO A 109 -0.85 -7.19 -2.95
C PRO A 109 -1.41 -7.21 -1.53
N VAL A 110 -0.58 -6.90 -0.53
CA VAL A 110 -0.95 -6.88 0.89
C VAL A 110 -0.73 -5.48 1.43
N LEU A 111 -1.80 -4.78 1.77
CA LEU A 111 -1.76 -3.44 2.32
C LEU A 111 -1.75 -3.49 3.85
N GLN A 112 -0.72 -2.94 4.47
CA GLN A 112 -0.61 -2.80 5.92
C GLN A 112 -1.29 -1.52 6.36
N ILE A 113 -2.36 -1.62 7.14
CA ILE A 113 -2.98 -0.48 7.81
C ILE A 113 -2.16 -0.09 9.02
N LEU A 114 -1.96 1.21 9.21
CA LEU A 114 -1.34 1.76 10.40
C LEU A 114 -2.39 2.25 11.40
N THR A 115 -2.12 2.01 12.67
CA THR A 115 -2.90 2.55 13.80
C THR A 115 -1.93 3.28 14.73
N SER A 116 -2.25 4.51 15.12
CA SER A 116 -1.37 5.29 15.99
C SER A 116 -1.76 5.15 17.46
N ASN A 117 -0.79 4.86 18.33
CA ASN A 117 -0.99 4.92 19.78
C ASN A 117 -1.09 6.36 20.31
N ARG A 118 -0.86 7.37 19.48
CA ARG A 118 -1.11 8.77 19.78
C ARG A 118 -2.54 9.14 19.38
N ASN A 119 -3.14 10.11 20.09
CA ASN A 119 -4.41 10.66 19.66
C ASN A 119 -4.23 11.57 18.42
N LYS A 120 -5.32 11.79 17.71
CA LYS A 120 -5.33 12.57 16.44
C LYS A 120 -4.82 13.99 16.62
N LYS A 121 -5.14 14.62 17.75
CA LYS A 121 -4.74 16.00 18.05
C LYS A 121 -3.22 16.12 18.23
N GLU A 122 -2.61 15.19 18.95
CA GLU A 122 -1.16 15.12 19.14
C GLU A 122 -0.44 14.77 17.84
N TRP A 123 -1.00 13.84 17.07
CA TRP A 123 -0.48 13.51 15.75
C TRP A 123 -0.36 14.73 14.84
N ASN A 124 -1.42 15.53 14.75
CA ASN A 124 -1.46 16.71 13.89
C ASN A 124 -0.53 17.85 14.35
N LYS A 125 -0.17 17.89 15.63
CA LYS A 125 0.73 18.92 16.19
C LYS A 125 2.20 18.59 16.07
N SER A 126 2.55 17.33 15.77
CA SER A 126 3.92 16.83 15.82
C SER A 126 4.40 16.35 14.45
N SER A 127 5.61 16.76 14.07
CA SER A 127 6.31 16.23 12.90
C SER A 127 7.02 14.89 13.15
N ILE A 128 7.00 14.38 14.39
CA ILE A 128 7.71 13.14 14.77
C ILE A 128 7.04 11.89 14.16
N GLY A 129 5.72 11.93 13.91
CA GLY A 129 4.98 10.79 13.40
C GLY A 129 4.76 9.69 14.46
N MET A 130 5.01 8.43 14.09
CA MET A 130 4.84 7.27 14.97
C MET A 130 5.94 7.20 16.03
N ASN A 131 5.63 6.64 17.20
CA ASN A 131 6.65 6.32 18.20
C ASN A 131 7.49 5.11 17.74
N SER A 132 8.62 4.86 18.42
CA SER A 132 9.55 3.79 18.01
C SER A 132 8.94 2.39 18.05
N LEU A 133 8.02 2.12 18.98
CA LEU A 133 7.36 0.83 19.10
C LEU A 133 6.35 0.64 17.94
N ASP A 134 5.54 1.63 17.65
CA ASP A 134 4.61 1.60 16.53
C ASP A 134 5.37 1.47 15.19
N LEU A 135 6.49 2.19 15.05
CA LEU A 135 7.36 2.10 13.87
C LEU A 135 7.88 0.67 13.67
N LEU A 136 8.41 0.05 14.73
CA LEU A 136 8.91 -1.33 14.68
C LEU A 136 7.79 -2.32 14.32
N MET A 137 6.66 -2.24 15.03
CA MET A 137 5.61 -3.26 14.96
C MET A 137 4.72 -3.14 13.71
N GLN A 138 4.53 -1.94 13.19
CA GLN A 138 3.55 -1.70 12.13
C GLN A 138 4.18 -1.33 10.78
N ILE A 139 5.49 -1.03 10.76
CA ILE A 139 6.23 -0.71 9.54
C ILE A 139 7.37 -1.69 9.33
N ILE A 140 8.37 -1.72 10.19
CA ILE A 140 9.60 -2.48 9.96
C ILE A 140 9.33 -3.98 9.87
N ILE A 141 8.62 -4.55 10.86
CA ILE A 141 8.30 -5.99 10.84
C ILE A 141 7.39 -6.38 9.66
N PRO A 142 6.30 -5.65 9.37
CA PRO A 142 5.49 -5.92 8.17
C PRO A 142 6.24 -5.81 6.84
N GLU A 143 7.21 -4.91 6.70
CA GLU A 143 8.01 -4.82 5.49
C GLU A 143 8.82 -6.09 5.20
N PHE A 144 9.28 -6.84 6.22
CA PHE A 144 9.92 -8.14 6.02
C PHE A 144 9.01 -9.20 5.38
N ASP A 145 7.69 -9.06 5.50
CA ASP A 145 6.70 -9.89 4.80
C ASP A 145 6.36 -9.37 3.39
N GLY A 146 7.01 -8.30 2.92
CA GLY A 146 6.67 -7.65 1.66
C GLY A 146 5.33 -6.91 1.66
N ARG A 147 4.82 -6.53 2.84
CA ARG A 147 3.57 -5.75 2.93
C ARG A 147 3.81 -4.31 2.50
N ILE A 148 2.84 -3.75 1.81
CA ILE A 148 2.86 -2.37 1.35
C ILE A 148 2.34 -1.48 2.47
N ILE A 149 3.22 -0.67 3.02
CA ILE A 149 2.87 0.23 4.12
C ILE A 149 1.96 1.35 3.62
N THR A 150 0.89 1.61 4.36
CA THR A 150 -0.09 2.67 4.02
C THR A 150 0.01 3.84 5.00
N ILE A 151 -1.10 4.51 5.26
CA ILE A 151 -1.18 5.65 6.18
C ILE A 151 -1.96 5.28 7.45
N PRO A 152 -1.86 6.07 8.52
CA PRO A 152 -2.69 5.88 9.70
C PRO A 152 -4.18 6.01 9.39
N CYS A 153 -4.94 4.97 9.73
CA CYS A 153 -6.39 4.91 9.56
C CYS A 153 -7.15 4.92 10.88
N ALA A 154 -6.46 4.81 12.00
CA ALA A 154 -7.05 4.93 13.34
C ALA A 154 -6.05 5.54 14.34
N PHE A 155 -6.59 6.21 15.34
CA PHE A 155 -5.85 6.86 16.42
C PHE A 155 -6.43 6.43 17.77
N LYS A 156 -5.55 6.29 18.78
CA LYS A 156 -5.96 5.92 20.12
C LYS A 156 -6.50 7.15 20.85
N GLU A 157 -7.79 7.14 21.19
CA GLU A 157 -8.47 8.24 21.87
C GLU A 157 -8.94 7.81 23.25
N THR A 158 -8.79 8.67 24.25
CA THR A 158 -9.36 8.45 25.58
C THR A 158 -10.88 8.57 25.48
N VAL A 159 -11.59 7.52 25.87
CA VAL A 159 -13.05 7.45 25.83
C VAL A 159 -13.66 7.85 27.16
N SER A 160 -13.06 7.39 28.25
CA SER A 160 -13.49 7.71 29.63
C SER A 160 -12.34 7.53 30.60
N ILE A 161 -12.50 8.05 31.81
CA ILE A 161 -11.62 7.82 32.95
C ILE A 161 -12.37 6.94 33.93
N ASN A 162 -11.80 5.83 34.32
CA ASN A 162 -12.35 5.01 35.38
C ASN A 162 -11.85 5.54 36.73
N GLU A 163 -12.72 6.23 37.44
CA GLU A 163 -12.37 6.88 38.70
C GLU A 163 -11.97 5.91 39.80
N ASN A 164 -12.51 4.66 39.78
CA ASN A 164 -12.22 3.65 40.81
C ASN A 164 -10.78 3.11 40.75
N ILE A 165 -10.20 3.09 39.57
CA ILE A 165 -8.84 2.58 39.36
C ILE A 165 -7.89 3.67 38.80
N CYS A 166 -8.36 4.93 38.76
CA CYS A 166 -7.60 6.08 38.25
C CYS A 166 -6.92 5.82 36.91
N CYS A 167 -7.61 5.12 36.01
CA CYS A 167 -7.04 4.69 34.73
C CYS A 167 -7.88 5.22 33.55
N GLU A 168 -7.19 5.69 32.52
CA GLU A 168 -7.83 6.07 31.27
C GLU A 168 -8.23 4.85 30.46
N ILE A 169 -9.47 4.82 30.01
CA ILE A 169 -9.95 3.84 29.03
C ILE A 169 -9.81 4.46 27.65
N SER A 170 -8.99 3.87 26.81
CA SER A 170 -8.70 4.36 25.48
C SER A 170 -9.03 3.31 24.42
N ASN A 171 -9.67 3.74 23.33
CA ASN A 171 -10.01 2.88 22.20
C ASN A 171 -9.49 3.48 20.89
N TYR A 172 -9.25 2.62 19.89
CA TYR A 172 -8.93 3.10 18.56
C TYR A 172 -10.16 3.65 17.86
N LYS A 173 -10.11 4.95 17.55
CA LYS A 173 -11.11 5.62 16.71
C LYS A 173 -10.60 5.73 15.27
N PHE A 174 -11.45 5.38 14.31
CA PHE A 174 -11.10 5.47 12.90
C PHE A 174 -10.93 6.91 12.43
N ASP A 175 -10.01 7.12 11.49
CA ASP A 175 -9.84 8.38 10.78
C ASP A 175 -10.48 8.31 9.40
N GLN A 176 -11.53 9.09 9.18
CA GLN A 176 -12.28 9.03 7.93
C GLN A 176 -11.43 9.37 6.70
N LYS A 177 -10.48 10.32 6.84
CA LYS A 177 -9.57 10.67 5.74
C LYS A 177 -8.65 9.50 5.40
N GLY A 178 -8.06 8.85 6.41
CA GLY A 178 -7.22 7.68 6.22
C GLY A 178 -7.97 6.51 5.58
N ILE A 179 -9.20 6.24 6.06
CA ILE A 179 -10.05 5.19 5.47
C ILE A 179 -10.42 5.50 4.02
N ASN A 180 -10.82 6.73 3.71
CA ASN A 180 -11.16 7.12 2.35
C ASN A 180 -9.96 6.95 1.40
N TRP A 181 -8.77 7.35 1.84
CA TRP A 181 -7.54 7.17 1.08
C TRP A 181 -7.22 5.69 0.85
N LEU A 182 -7.30 4.86 1.91
CA LEU A 182 -7.07 3.42 1.81
C LEU A 182 -8.05 2.74 0.84
N VAL A 183 -9.34 3.04 0.97
CA VAL A 183 -10.39 2.48 0.11
C VAL A 183 -10.17 2.86 -1.37
N GLN A 184 -9.75 4.10 -1.63
CA GLN A 184 -9.37 4.55 -2.97
C GLN A 184 -8.13 3.81 -3.49
N LEU A 185 -7.11 3.61 -2.64
CA LEU A 185 -5.91 2.84 -2.99
C LEU A 185 -6.27 1.40 -3.38
N VAL A 186 -7.08 0.72 -2.57
CA VAL A 186 -7.59 -0.64 -2.87
C VAL A 186 -8.29 -0.68 -4.22
N SER A 187 -9.20 0.27 -4.46
CA SER A 187 -9.91 0.39 -5.75
C SER A 187 -8.93 0.55 -6.93
N ASN A 188 -7.89 1.36 -6.75
CA ASN A 188 -6.90 1.63 -7.79
C ASN A 188 -6.04 0.39 -8.09
N TYR A 189 -5.63 -0.38 -7.08
CA TYR A 189 -4.93 -1.68 -7.27
C TYR A 189 -5.79 -2.67 -8.07
N ILE A 190 -7.07 -2.80 -7.73
CA ILE A 190 -8.00 -3.68 -8.42
C ILE A 190 -8.20 -3.22 -9.88
N LYS A 191 -8.38 -1.92 -10.11
CA LYS A 191 -8.48 -1.35 -11.46
C LYS A 191 -7.22 -1.62 -12.27
N LEU A 192 -6.04 -1.35 -11.70
CA LEU A 192 -4.76 -1.57 -12.37
C LEU A 192 -4.56 -3.05 -12.76
N LYS A 193 -4.95 -3.98 -11.90
CA LYS A 193 -4.91 -5.43 -12.18
C LYS A 193 -5.80 -5.83 -13.36
N LYS A 194 -6.96 -5.18 -13.53
CA LYS A 194 -7.95 -5.49 -14.58
C LYS A 194 -7.65 -4.81 -15.91
N LEU A 195 -6.86 -3.75 -15.93
CA LEU A 195 -6.46 -3.06 -17.15
C LEU A 195 -5.52 -3.95 -17.98
N LYS A 196 -5.74 -3.98 -19.31
CA LYS A 196 -4.79 -4.55 -20.25
C LYS A 196 -3.53 -3.68 -20.29
N ASN A 197 -2.36 -4.27 -20.54
CA ASN A 197 -1.11 -3.52 -20.54
C ASN A 197 -1.12 -2.34 -21.51
N LYS A 198 -1.70 -2.49 -22.69
CA LYS A 198 -1.85 -1.40 -23.67
C LYS A 198 -2.65 -0.19 -23.18
N ASP A 199 -3.51 -0.37 -22.17
CA ASP A 199 -4.37 0.68 -21.62
C ASP A 199 -3.77 1.33 -20.35
N LYS A 200 -2.64 0.80 -19.86
CA LYS A 200 -1.92 1.33 -18.71
C LYS A 200 -1.04 2.48 -19.12
N LYS A 201 -1.06 3.56 -18.32
CA LYS A 201 -0.17 4.72 -18.46
C LYS A 201 0.90 4.66 -17.39
N ILE A 202 2.18 4.73 -17.81
CA ILE A 202 3.32 4.65 -16.91
C ILE A 202 4.14 5.92 -17.08
N THR A 203 4.59 6.48 -15.96
CA THR A 203 5.53 7.60 -15.92
C THR A 203 6.79 7.16 -15.22
N ILE A 204 7.95 7.31 -15.86
CA ILE A 204 9.27 7.09 -15.27
C ILE A 204 9.84 8.44 -14.88
N VAL A 205 10.05 8.64 -13.57
CA VAL A 205 10.66 9.88 -13.05
C VAL A 205 12.16 9.63 -12.84
N ILE A 206 12.97 10.47 -13.49
CA ILE A 206 14.44 10.38 -13.44
C ILE A 206 14.96 11.55 -12.60
N SER A 207 15.86 11.27 -11.67
CA SER A 207 16.48 12.29 -10.84
C SER A 207 17.40 13.22 -11.67
N ASN A 208 17.42 14.50 -11.31
CA ASN A 208 18.37 15.48 -11.83
C ASN A 208 18.88 16.32 -10.64
N TYR A 209 19.83 15.76 -9.88
CA TYR A 209 20.41 16.41 -8.71
C TYR A 209 21.94 16.23 -8.67
N PRO A 210 22.71 17.32 -8.48
CA PRO A 210 22.31 18.74 -8.56
C PRO A 210 21.83 19.12 -9.96
N VAL A 211 21.04 20.20 -10.06
CA VAL A 211 20.32 20.63 -11.27
C VAL A 211 21.30 21.02 -12.39
N LYS A 212 21.70 20.04 -13.19
CA LYS A 212 22.55 20.20 -14.39
C LYS A 212 22.24 19.07 -15.37
N ASN A 213 22.26 19.37 -16.67
CA ASN A 213 22.03 18.35 -17.72
C ASN A 213 23.01 17.17 -17.64
N SER A 214 24.25 17.42 -17.21
CA SER A 214 25.26 16.36 -16.98
C SER A 214 24.97 15.44 -15.81
N ARG A 215 23.95 15.72 -15.00
CA ARG A 215 23.56 14.95 -13.80
C ARG A 215 22.22 14.23 -13.94
N ILE A 216 21.57 14.35 -15.10
CA ILE A 216 20.31 13.63 -15.35
C ILE A 216 20.54 12.13 -15.22
N GLY A 217 19.75 11.50 -14.36
CA GLY A 217 19.84 10.06 -14.10
C GLY A 217 21.09 9.62 -13.34
N ASN A 218 21.80 10.53 -12.66
CA ASN A 218 22.99 10.17 -11.92
C ASN A 218 22.63 9.31 -10.71
N GLY A 219 23.16 8.10 -10.66
CA GLY A 219 23.03 7.14 -9.55
C GLY A 219 24.34 6.39 -9.37
N VAL A 220 24.90 6.39 -8.16
CA VAL A 220 26.16 5.69 -7.87
C VAL A 220 26.01 4.19 -8.15
N GLY A 221 26.86 3.66 -9.02
CA GLY A 221 26.85 2.24 -9.39
C GLY A 221 25.71 1.82 -10.33
N LEU A 222 24.84 2.74 -10.76
CA LEU A 222 23.71 2.45 -11.66
C LEU A 222 23.89 3.09 -13.03
N ASN A 223 23.79 2.30 -14.08
CA ASN A 223 23.68 2.83 -15.45
C ASN A 223 22.20 3.14 -15.75
N THR A 224 21.71 4.27 -15.22
CA THR A 224 20.30 4.67 -15.33
C THR A 224 19.80 4.73 -16.78
N PRO A 225 20.50 5.36 -17.77
CA PRO A 225 20.00 5.39 -19.13
C PRO A 225 19.84 4.00 -19.73
N LYS A 226 20.77 3.09 -19.50
CA LYS A 226 20.68 1.71 -19.98
C LYS A 226 19.53 0.96 -19.32
N SER A 227 19.34 1.16 -18.03
CA SER A 227 18.23 0.55 -17.26
C SER A 227 16.88 1.00 -17.81
N ILE A 228 16.72 2.30 -18.12
CA ILE A 228 15.49 2.84 -18.70
C ILE A 228 15.19 2.21 -20.05
N ILE A 229 16.19 2.10 -20.93
CA ILE A 229 16.00 1.47 -22.25
C ILE A 229 15.55 0.00 -22.07
N ASN A 230 16.18 -0.73 -21.18
CA ASN A 230 15.77 -2.11 -20.91
C ASN A 230 14.32 -2.19 -20.41
N ILE A 231 13.93 -1.29 -19.49
CA ILE A 231 12.54 -1.21 -18.97
C ILE A 231 11.55 -0.89 -20.08
N LEU A 232 11.87 0.07 -20.95
CA LEU A 232 11.00 0.44 -22.09
C LEU A 232 10.84 -0.73 -23.08
N ASN A 233 11.92 -1.47 -23.37
CA ASN A 233 11.84 -2.66 -24.20
C ASN A 233 10.97 -3.75 -23.54
N TRP A 234 11.15 -4.03 -22.25
CA TRP A 234 10.30 -4.98 -21.52
C TRP A 234 8.83 -4.57 -21.51
N PHE A 235 8.52 -3.28 -21.34
CA PHE A 235 7.15 -2.80 -21.46
C PHE A 235 6.57 -3.05 -22.85
N LYS A 236 7.35 -2.82 -23.90
CA LYS A 236 6.94 -3.13 -25.26
C LYS A 236 6.67 -4.62 -25.46
N ASP A 237 7.59 -5.47 -25.00
CA ASP A 237 7.48 -6.95 -25.09
C ASP A 237 6.25 -7.46 -24.32
N GLU A 238 5.90 -6.82 -23.20
CA GLU A 238 4.73 -7.11 -22.38
C GLU A 238 3.44 -6.47 -22.91
N GLY A 239 3.47 -5.85 -24.08
CA GLY A 239 2.30 -5.31 -24.77
C GLY A 239 1.78 -3.96 -24.24
N TYR A 240 2.64 -3.18 -23.60
CA TYR A 240 2.32 -1.76 -23.33
C TYR A 240 2.39 -0.96 -24.64
N LEU A 241 1.57 0.10 -24.71
CA LEU A 241 1.53 0.95 -25.91
C LEU A 241 2.76 1.86 -25.96
N ILE A 242 3.78 1.44 -26.71
CA ILE A 242 5.00 2.20 -27.00
C ILE A 242 5.25 2.10 -28.50
N SER A 243 5.35 3.24 -29.20
CA SER A 243 5.68 3.24 -30.62
C SER A 243 7.17 3.00 -30.81
N ASP A 244 7.54 2.36 -31.95
CA ASP A 244 8.94 2.13 -32.30
C ASP A 244 9.70 3.42 -32.58
N GLU A 245 9.00 4.45 -33.01
CA GLU A 245 9.55 5.78 -33.33
C GLU A 245 9.94 6.54 -32.05
N ASP A 246 9.20 6.32 -30.95
CA ASP A 246 9.43 6.98 -29.66
C ASP A 246 10.46 6.25 -28.79
N LEU A 247 10.87 5.02 -29.20
CA LEU A 247 11.74 4.19 -28.40
C LEU A 247 13.23 4.52 -28.67
N PRO A 248 13.97 5.07 -27.68
CA PRO A 248 15.40 5.34 -27.84
C PRO A 248 16.19 4.05 -27.98
N LYS A 249 17.03 3.95 -29.03
CA LYS A 249 17.83 2.77 -29.36
C LYS A 249 19.13 2.68 -28.53
N SER A 250 19.55 3.78 -27.93
CA SER A 250 20.81 3.85 -27.19
C SER A 250 20.73 4.83 -26.03
N SER A 251 21.60 4.65 -25.03
CA SER A 251 21.74 5.59 -23.90
C SER A 251 22.02 7.02 -24.37
N ARG A 252 22.81 7.17 -25.44
CA ARG A 252 23.10 8.49 -26.03
C ARG A 252 21.83 9.12 -26.61
N GLU A 253 21.03 8.36 -27.32
CA GLU A 253 19.77 8.84 -27.90
C GLU A 253 18.78 9.24 -26.82
N LEU A 254 18.57 8.40 -25.81
CA LEU A 254 17.73 8.76 -24.64
C LEU A 254 18.18 10.08 -24.00
N MET A 255 19.48 10.21 -23.73
CA MET A 255 20.01 11.44 -23.13
C MET A 255 19.82 12.64 -24.05
N SER A 256 20.02 12.49 -25.37
CA SER A 256 19.77 13.54 -26.35
C SER A 256 18.30 13.98 -26.36
N MET A 257 17.37 13.05 -26.28
CA MET A 257 15.93 13.33 -26.19
C MET A 257 15.58 14.13 -24.92
N LEU A 258 16.15 13.74 -23.76
CA LEU A 258 15.87 14.40 -22.47
C LEU A 258 16.40 15.82 -22.38
N ILE A 259 17.54 16.14 -23.03
CA ILE A 259 18.16 17.49 -22.97
C ILE A 259 17.80 18.40 -24.15
N LYS A 260 17.10 17.87 -25.16
CA LYS A 260 16.71 18.64 -26.36
C LYS A 260 15.75 19.78 -26.04
N THR A 261 14.92 19.60 -25.05
CA THR A 261 13.90 20.57 -24.62
C THR A 261 14.36 21.36 -23.39
N ARG A 262 13.51 22.25 -22.87
CA ARG A 262 13.79 22.98 -21.64
C ARG A 262 13.89 22.01 -20.48
N THR A 263 14.95 22.10 -19.71
CA THR A 263 15.18 21.33 -18.47
C THR A 263 15.35 22.30 -17.29
N ASN A 264 15.63 21.78 -16.09
CA ASN A 264 15.96 22.62 -14.92
C ASN A 264 17.39 23.20 -14.98
N ASP A 265 18.19 22.88 -15.98
CA ASP A 265 19.50 23.49 -16.18
C ASP A 265 19.33 24.94 -16.67
N PRO A 266 19.91 25.94 -15.99
CA PRO A 266 19.82 27.35 -16.42
C PRO A 266 20.21 27.59 -17.87
N LEU A 267 21.15 26.80 -18.40
CA LEU A 267 21.60 26.93 -19.80
C LEU A 267 20.54 26.48 -20.82
N SER A 268 19.54 25.72 -20.39
CA SER A 268 18.44 25.23 -21.25
C SER A 268 17.19 26.11 -21.21
N MET A 269 17.19 27.21 -20.44
CA MET A 269 15.98 28.02 -20.22
C MET A 269 15.42 28.63 -21.52
N ASN A 270 16.25 28.84 -22.53
CA ASN A 270 15.84 29.35 -23.84
C ASN A 270 15.35 28.27 -24.81
N ASN A 271 15.46 26.96 -24.43
CA ASN A 271 14.94 25.91 -25.25
C ASN A 271 13.40 25.88 -25.17
N GLN A 272 12.77 25.39 -26.23
CA GLN A 272 11.33 25.19 -26.24
C GLN A 272 10.95 24.10 -25.21
N PRO A 273 9.92 24.30 -24.40
CA PRO A 273 9.43 23.25 -23.52
C PRO A 273 8.78 22.10 -24.32
N LEU A 274 8.76 20.91 -23.74
CA LEU A 274 8.12 19.75 -24.36
C LEU A 274 6.59 19.87 -24.35
N ASP A 275 6.06 20.43 -23.27
CA ASP A 275 4.63 20.58 -23.05
C ASP A 275 4.33 21.76 -22.12
N TYR A 276 3.06 22.18 -22.07
CA TYR A 276 2.59 23.28 -21.25
C TYR A 276 1.40 22.85 -20.40
N LEU A 277 1.40 23.24 -19.15
CA LEU A 277 0.24 23.18 -18.30
C LEU A 277 -0.33 24.60 -18.17
N SER A 278 -1.59 24.80 -18.53
CA SER A 278 -2.23 26.11 -18.35
C SER A 278 -2.38 26.45 -16.86
N LEU A 279 -2.37 27.74 -16.52
CA LEU A 279 -2.57 28.16 -15.13
C LEU A 279 -3.92 27.68 -14.60
N ASN A 280 -4.98 27.73 -15.41
CA ASN A 280 -6.31 27.28 -15.03
C ASN A 280 -6.33 25.78 -14.69
N ASP A 281 -5.67 24.94 -15.51
CA ASP A 281 -5.58 23.51 -15.25
C ASP A 281 -4.77 23.23 -13.99
N TYR A 282 -3.67 23.97 -13.78
CA TYR A 282 -2.89 23.88 -12.55
C TYR A 282 -3.72 24.22 -11.32
N GLU A 283 -4.47 25.30 -11.33
CA GLU A 283 -5.35 25.73 -10.24
C GLU A 283 -6.46 24.71 -9.97
N LEU A 284 -7.06 24.11 -11.03
CA LEU A 284 -8.02 23.03 -10.88
C LEU A 284 -7.44 21.79 -10.20
N TYR A 285 -6.17 21.45 -10.46
CA TYR A 285 -5.47 20.38 -9.77
C TYR A 285 -5.14 20.75 -8.33
N TRP A 286 -4.61 21.94 -8.12
CA TRP A 286 -4.20 22.43 -6.80
C TRP A 286 -5.37 22.48 -5.80
N ASN A 287 -6.53 22.93 -6.25
CA ASN A 287 -7.73 23.01 -5.41
C ASN A 287 -8.38 21.65 -5.10
N LYS A 288 -7.90 20.55 -5.71
CA LYS A 288 -8.36 19.18 -5.42
C LYS A 288 -7.49 18.46 -4.37
N ILE A 289 -6.33 18.97 -4.05
CA ILE A 289 -5.38 18.45 -3.08
C ILE A 289 -5.66 19.06 -1.71
#